data_35a966765c1c748a69fbbccbf3f8596c
#
_entry.id   35a966765c1c748a69fbbccbf3f8596c
#
_cell.length_a   1.000
_cell.length_b   1.000
_cell.length_c   1.000
_cell.angle_alpha   90.00
_cell.angle_beta   90.00
_cell.angle_gamma   90.00
#
_symmetry.space_group_name_H-M   'P 1'
#
loop_
_entity.id
_entity.type
_entity.pdbx_description
1 polymer ?
#
loop_
_entity_poly.entity_id
_entity_poly.type
_entity_poly.pdbx_seq_one_letter_code
_entity_poly.pdbx_strand_id
1 'polypeptide(L)'
;MKKVRLLIVGLLACLQLSAQTYDELITQAMDAVEKDSLHQAEVLIKQAMKQEPANMRNALLFSNLGTIQRRMGRNKEALESYTLALNMTPYSVTMLLNRASLYLEMDYQDKAYVDYCNVIDLDAKNVEALQFRAYIYMNRRQYPDAKVDYQRLLEVLPDDKTARIGMAMVNQKLHRYQESLESFNRLIVDYPKDASLLMARAELEVEMNTLELALLDLENAAKLAPNDADIYVMCGEIYLAQGRKREAYVAFEKAVELGVPRPQLYDQLKAAKGK
;
A
#
# COMPACT_ATOMS: atom_id res chain seq x y z
N MET A 1 52.82 -25.60 -69.43
CA MET A 1 51.46 -25.46 -68.83
C MET A 1 51.56 -25.78 -67.38
N LYS A 2 51.71 -24.79 -66.53
CA LYS A 2 51.79 -24.97 -65.06
C LYS A 2 50.40 -24.69 -64.50
N LYS A 3 49.78 -25.70 -63.87
CA LYS A 3 48.50 -25.54 -63.18
C LYS A 3 48.76 -24.88 -61.82
N VAL A 4 48.28 -23.66 -61.68
CA VAL A 4 48.22 -22.96 -60.38
C VAL A 4 47.04 -23.52 -59.60
N ARG A 5 47.31 -24.23 -58.50
CA ARG A 5 46.30 -24.62 -57.54
C ARG A 5 46.07 -23.45 -56.59
N LEU A 6 44.92 -22.81 -56.68
CA LEU A 6 44.46 -21.83 -55.72
C LEU A 6 44.00 -22.58 -54.48
N LEU A 7 44.74 -22.44 -53.37
CA LEU A 7 44.29 -22.87 -52.03
C LEU A 7 43.40 -21.77 -51.46
N ILE A 8 42.09 -22.02 -51.48
CA ILE A 8 41.15 -21.19 -50.72
C ILE A 8 41.25 -21.64 -49.28
N VAL A 9 42.02 -20.91 -48.48
CA VAL A 9 41.96 -21.01 -47.01
C VAL A 9 40.72 -20.28 -46.58
N GLY A 10 39.63 -21.04 -46.40
CA GLY A 10 38.44 -20.52 -45.75
C GLY A 10 38.76 -20.20 -44.31
N LEU A 11 38.92 -18.92 -43.98
CA LEU A 11 38.85 -18.46 -42.56
C LEU A 11 37.41 -18.68 -42.07
N LEU A 12 37.15 -19.81 -41.47
CA LEU A 12 36.03 -19.98 -40.55
C LEU A 12 36.36 -19.15 -39.31
N ALA A 13 36.00 -17.86 -39.36
CA ALA A 13 35.84 -17.09 -38.13
C ALA A 13 34.65 -17.70 -37.37
N CYS A 14 34.95 -18.69 -36.54
CA CYS A 14 34.04 -19.08 -35.48
C CYS A 14 33.88 -17.87 -34.56
N LEU A 15 32.87 -17.07 -34.83
CA LEU A 15 32.26 -16.21 -33.83
C LEU A 15 31.77 -17.18 -32.74
N GLN A 16 32.61 -17.47 -31.77
CA GLN A 16 32.15 -17.98 -30.51
C GLN A 16 31.30 -16.87 -29.91
N LEU A 17 29.99 -16.86 -30.22
CA LEU A 17 29.06 -16.25 -29.31
C LEU A 17 29.25 -17.06 -28.01
N SER A 18 30.08 -16.53 -27.10
CA SER A 18 30.11 -17.03 -25.75
C SER A 18 28.68 -16.94 -25.24
N ALA A 19 28.04 -18.08 -25.01
CA ALA A 19 26.72 -18.08 -24.38
C ALA A 19 26.88 -17.33 -23.06
N GLN A 20 26.05 -16.30 -22.85
CA GLN A 20 26.06 -15.55 -21.61
C GLN A 20 25.91 -16.51 -20.43
N THR A 21 26.73 -16.32 -19.43
CA THR A 21 26.67 -17.14 -18.22
C THR A 21 25.44 -16.77 -17.37
N TYR A 22 25.06 -17.66 -16.47
CA TYR A 22 23.97 -17.42 -15.51
C TYR A 22 24.13 -16.09 -14.77
N ASP A 23 25.34 -15.78 -14.28
CA ASP A 23 25.63 -14.54 -13.54
C ASP A 23 25.61 -13.30 -14.44
N GLU A 24 26.07 -13.39 -15.69
CA GLU A 24 25.97 -12.30 -16.65
C GLU A 24 24.53 -11.97 -17.00
N LEU A 25 23.68 -12.99 -17.18
CA LEU A 25 22.24 -12.77 -17.44
C LEU A 25 21.55 -12.10 -16.26
N ILE A 26 21.88 -12.49 -15.03
CA ILE A 26 21.35 -11.84 -13.83
C ILE A 26 21.78 -10.38 -13.76
N THR A 27 23.06 -10.10 -13.96
CA THR A 27 23.58 -8.74 -13.94
C THR A 27 22.86 -7.85 -14.96
N GLN A 28 22.75 -8.33 -16.20
CA GLN A 28 22.02 -7.60 -17.25
C GLN A 28 20.54 -7.44 -16.96
N ALA A 29 19.92 -8.43 -16.29
CA ALA A 29 18.53 -8.32 -15.86
C ALA A 29 18.35 -7.20 -14.82
N MET A 30 19.25 -7.11 -13.85
CA MET A 30 19.20 -6.04 -12.84
C MET A 30 19.45 -4.66 -13.47
N ASP A 31 20.41 -4.54 -14.37
CA ASP A 31 20.64 -3.32 -15.17
C ASP A 31 19.40 -2.92 -15.98
N ALA A 32 18.68 -3.90 -16.53
CA ALA A 32 17.44 -3.64 -17.26
C ALA A 32 16.32 -3.16 -16.34
N VAL A 33 16.24 -3.69 -15.09
CA VAL A 33 15.29 -3.20 -14.06
C VAL A 33 15.56 -1.75 -13.69
N GLU A 34 16.85 -1.38 -13.51
CA GLU A 34 17.25 0.00 -13.19
C GLU A 34 16.90 0.98 -14.33
N LYS A 35 16.97 0.52 -15.57
CA LYS A 35 16.59 1.28 -16.76
C LYS A 35 15.09 1.22 -17.09
N ASP A 36 14.27 0.66 -16.22
CA ASP A 36 12.83 0.43 -16.39
C ASP A 36 12.45 -0.42 -17.62
N SER A 37 13.43 -1.20 -18.13
CA SER A 37 13.24 -2.11 -19.27
C SER A 37 12.69 -3.47 -18.80
N LEU A 38 11.50 -3.46 -18.20
CA LEU A 38 10.94 -4.59 -17.45
C LEU A 38 10.76 -5.86 -18.29
N HIS A 39 10.34 -5.74 -19.54
CA HIS A 39 10.24 -6.89 -20.46
C HIS A 39 11.59 -7.55 -20.75
N GLN A 40 12.64 -6.75 -20.93
CA GLN A 40 13.99 -7.27 -21.15
C GLN A 40 14.49 -7.98 -19.88
N ALA A 41 14.28 -7.38 -18.71
CA ALA A 41 14.64 -7.98 -17.42
C ALA A 41 13.97 -9.35 -17.24
N GLU A 42 12.67 -9.45 -17.52
CA GLU A 42 11.94 -10.73 -17.45
C GLU A 42 12.53 -11.80 -18.37
N VAL A 43 12.84 -11.45 -19.62
CA VAL A 43 13.43 -12.39 -20.59
C VAL A 43 14.77 -12.91 -20.07
N LEU A 44 15.64 -12.00 -19.60
CA LEU A 44 16.98 -12.35 -19.08
C LEU A 44 16.89 -13.25 -17.83
N ILE A 45 16.00 -12.95 -16.87
CA ILE A 45 15.77 -13.80 -15.71
C ILE A 45 15.31 -15.21 -16.13
N LYS A 46 14.34 -15.30 -17.05
CA LYS A 46 13.86 -16.58 -17.56
C LYS A 46 14.94 -17.37 -18.28
N GLN A 47 15.84 -16.70 -19.01
CA GLN A 47 16.98 -17.32 -19.67
C GLN A 47 17.99 -17.87 -18.63
N ALA A 48 18.33 -17.10 -17.59
CA ALA A 48 19.19 -17.54 -16.52
C ALA A 48 18.64 -18.80 -15.83
N MET A 49 17.38 -18.79 -15.42
CA MET A 49 16.72 -19.94 -14.79
C MET A 49 16.66 -21.17 -15.70
N LYS A 50 16.56 -20.98 -17.02
CA LYS A 50 16.56 -22.08 -18.00
C LYS A 50 17.95 -22.70 -18.14
N GLN A 51 19.03 -21.94 -17.98
CA GLN A 51 20.40 -22.47 -18.04
C GLN A 51 20.72 -23.33 -16.81
N GLU A 52 20.27 -22.90 -15.62
CA GLU A 52 20.53 -23.59 -14.37
C GLU A 52 19.22 -23.88 -13.59
N PRO A 53 18.38 -24.82 -14.05
CA PRO A 53 17.07 -25.04 -13.45
C PRO A 53 17.10 -25.48 -11.98
N ALA A 54 18.16 -26.18 -11.59
CA ALA A 54 18.35 -26.69 -10.22
C ALA A 54 19.11 -25.73 -9.30
N ASN A 55 19.47 -24.52 -9.77
CA ASN A 55 20.20 -23.58 -8.94
C ASN A 55 19.31 -23.03 -7.82
N MET A 56 19.76 -23.17 -6.57
CA MET A 56 19.03 -22.67 -5.39
C MET A 56 18.82 -21.15 -5.43
N ARG A 57 19.68 -20.40 -6.13
CA ARG A 57 19.53 -18.95 -6.34
C ARG A 57 18.29 -18.58 -7.18
N ASN A 58 17.68 -19.55 -7.87
CA ASN A 58 16.45 -19.33 -8.60
C ASN A 58 15.29 -18.91 -7.68
N ALA A 59 15.32 -19.21 -6.39
CA ALA A 59 14.37 -18.68 -5.43
C ALA A 59 14.32 -17.12 -5.46
N LEU A 60 15.51 -16.50 -5.45
CA LEU A 60 15.61 -15.04 -5.55
C LEU A 60 15.17 -14.53 -6.93
N LEU A 61 15.52 -15.26 -8.00
CA LEU A 61 15.11 -14.90 -9.36
C LEU A 61 13.59 -14.97 -9.55
N PHE A 62 12.91 -15.96 -8.98
CA PHE A 62 11.45 -16.02 -8.95
C PHE A 62 10.87 -14.82 -8.18
N SER A 63 11.46 -14.43 -7.05
CA SER A 63 11.02 -13.25 -6.31
C SER A 63 11.18 -11.96 -7.12
N ASN A 64 12.34 -11.78 -7.77
CA ASN A 64 12.58 -10.64 -8.65
C ASN A 64 11.64 -10.63 -9.87
N LEU A 65 11.39 -11.80 -10.46
CA LEU A 65 10.43 -11.96 -11.55
C LEU A 65 9.02 -11.53 -11.12
N GLY A 66 8.58 -11.94 -9.93
CA GLY A 66 7.32 -11.52 -9.34
C GLY A 66 7.23 -9.99 -9.19
N THR A 67 8.31 -9.36 -8.72
CA THR A 67 8.37 -7.90 -8.58
C THR A 67 8.29 -7.20 -9.94
N ILE A 68 8.98 -7.70 -10.96
CA ILE A 68 8.95 -7.17 -12.33
C ILE A 68 7.52 -7.31 -12.90
N GLN A 69 6.90 -8.47 -12.75
CA GLN A 69 5.54 -8.72 -13.23
C GLN A 69 4.50 -7.84 -12.55
N ARG A 70 4.64 -7.62 -11.22
CA ARG A 70 3.80 -6.68 -10.46
C ARG A 70 3.95 -5.25 -10.99
N ARG A 71 5.17 -4.76 -11.23
CA ARG A 71 5.42 -3.44 -11.86
C ARG A 71 4.81 -3.32 -13.25
N MET A 72 4.67 -4.41 -14.00
CA MET A 72 3.98 -4.46 -15.29
C MET A 72 2.46 -4.62 -15.16
N GLY A 73 1.89 -4.63 -13.96
CA GLY A 73 0.45 -4.83 -13.73
C GLY A 73 -0.02 -6.28 -13.90
N ARG A 74 0.89 -7.23 -14.06
CA ARG A 74 0.58 -8.66 -14.25
C ARG A 74 0.52 -9.41 -12.91
N ASN A 75 -0.40 -8.98 -12.05
CA ASN A 75 -0.48 -9.42 -10.66
C ASN A 75 -0.66 -10.93 -10.47
N LYS A 76 -1.39 -11.61 -11.37
CA LYS A 76 -1.56 -13.08 -11.27
C LYS A 76 -0.25 -13.82 -11.50
N GLU A 77 0.51 -13.44 -12.54
CA GLU A 77 1.81 -14.02 -12.83
C GLU A 77 2.83 -13.70 -11.71
N ALA A 78 2.80 -12.49 -11.17
CA ALA A 78 3.62 -12.10 -10.04
C ALA A 78 3.36 -12.98 -8.82
N LEU A 79 2.09 -13.28 -8.53
CA LEU A 79 1.71 -14.16 -7.43
C LEU A 79 2.23 -15.59 -7.61
N GLU A 80 2.17 -16.12 -8.84
CA GLU A 80 2.75 -17.43 -9.18
C GLU A 80 4.25 -17.44 -8.95
N SER A 81 4.94 -16.40 -9.42
CA SER A 81 6.40 -16.25 -9.25
C SER A 81 6.81 -16.16 -7.77
N TYR A 82 6.12 -15.34 -6.96
CA TYR A 82 6.38 -15.29 -5.51
C TYR A 82 6.09 -16.64 -4.82
N THR A 83 5.05 -17.34 -5.26
CA THR A 83 4.73 -18.66 -4.70
C THR A 83 5.80 -19.68 -5.03
N LEU A 84 6.35 -19.69 -6.27
CA LEU A 84 7.47 -20.53 -6.64
C LEU A 84 8.74 -20.20 -5.83
N ALA A 85 9.02 -18.92 -5.60
CA ALA A 85 10.12 -18.49 -4.73
C ALA A 85 9.97 -19.06 -3.30
N LEU A 86 8.77 -18.95 -2.73
CA LEU A 86 8.48 -19.45 -1.37
C LEU A 86 8.43 -20.98 -1.27
N ASN A 87 8.11 -21.69 -2.34
CA ASN A 87 8.23 -23.16 -2.38
C ASN A 87 9.70 -23.62 -2.23
N MET A 88 10.64 -22.79 -2.71
CA MET A 88 12.08 -23.07 -2.56
C MET A 88 12.63 -22.55 -1.22
N THR A 89 12.12 -21.43 -0.71
CA THR A 89 12.57 -20.75 0.51
C THR A 89 11.40 -20.31 1.38
N PRO A 90 10.71 -21.25 2.08
CA PRO A 90 9.42 -20.98 2.76
C PRO A 90 9.50 -19.97 3.90
N TYR A 91 10.67 -19.75 4.47
CA TYR A 91 10.92 -18.88 5.62
C TYR A 91 11.59 -17.54 5.26
N SER A 92 11.56 -17.17 3.99
CA SER A 92 12.09 -15.87 3.56
C SER A 92 11.13 -14.73 3.91
N VAL A 93 11.50 -13.93 4.91
CA VAL A 93 10.71 -12.76 5.35
C VAL A 93 10.42 -11.83 4.18
N THR A 94 11.44 -11.49 3.37
CA THR A 94 11.25 -10.61 2.21
C THR A 94 10.25 -11.15 1.19
N MET A 95 10.30 -12.45 0.89
CA MET A 95 9.40 -13.05 -0.11
C MET A 95 7.97 -13.18 0.43
N LEU A 96 7.81 -13.45 1.73
CA LEU A 96 6.51 -13.43 2.40
C LEU A 96 5.91 -12.02 2.38
N LEU A 97 6.68 -10.97 2.68
CA LEU A 97 6.23 -9.58 2.62
C LEU A 97 5.80 -9.19 1.20
N ASN A 98 6.61 -9.51 0.19
CA ASN A 98 6.28 -9.22 -1.20
C ASN A 98 4.95 -9.87 -1.62
N ARG A 99 4.73 -11.15 -1.24
CA ARG A 99 3.49 -11.86 -1.57
C ARG A 99 2.30 -11.32 -0.77
N ALA A 100 2.49 -11.03 0.51
CA ALA A 100 1.46 -10.46 1.37
C ALA A 100 0.97 -9.10 0.85
N SER A 101 1.91 -8.22 0.50
CA SER A 101 1.61 -6.92 -0.09
C SER A 101 0.83 -7.06 -1.40
N LEU A 102 1.22 -7.99 -2.28
CA LEU A 102 0.48 -8.26 -3.51
C LEU A 102 -0.92 -8.84 -3.23
N TYR A 103 -1.07 -9.69 -2.22
CA TYR A 103 -2.39 -10.17 -1.81
C TYR A 103 -3.30 -9.02 -1.35
N LEU A 104 -2.77 -8.02 -0.62
CA LEU A 104 -3.56 -6.83 -0.24
C LEU A 104 -3.98 -6.01 -1.46
N GLU A 105 -3.09 -5.77 -2.42
CA GLU A 105 -3.42 -5.07 -3.66
C GLU A 105 -4.52 -5.78 -4.47
N MET A 106 -4.59 -7.09 -4.36
CA MET A 106 -5.60 -7.90 -5.03
C MET A 106 -6.87 -8.13 -4.17
N ASP A 107 -6.96 -7.47 -3.02
CA ASP A 107 -8.05 -7.63 -2.02
C ASP A 107 -8.19 -9.06 -1.45
N TYR A 108 -7.09 -9.82 -1.42
CA TYR A 108 -7.04 -11.14 -0.80
C TYR A 108 -6.56 -11.05 0.66
N GLN A 109 -7.29 -10.29 1.48
CA GLN A 109 -6.91 -9.96 2.85
C GLN A 109 -6.61 -11.18 3.73
N ASP A 110 -7.36 -12.28 3.58
CA ASP A 110 -7.13 -13.51 4.36
C ASP A 110 -5.78 -14.16 4.04
N LYS A 111 -5.36 -14.13 2.79
CA LYS A 111 -4.06 -14.68 2.37
C LYS A 111 -2.91 -13.78 2.82
N ALA A 112 -3.08 -12.46 2.69
CA ALA A 112 -2.12 -11.49 3.19
C ALA A 112 -1.91 -11.64 4.70
N TYR A 113 -2.99 -11.81 5.47
CA TYR A 113 -2.94 -12.05 6.90
C TYR A 113 -2.06 -13.25 7.27
N VAL A 114 -2.22 -14.38 6.56
CA VAL A 114 -1.40 -15.59 6.81
C VAL A 114 0.08 -15.32 6.59
N ASP A 115 0.44 -14.66 5.50
CA ASP A 115 1.84 -14.33 5.21
C ASP A 115 2.41 -13.34 6.22
N TYR A 116 1.66 -12.31 6.63
CA TYR A 116 2.13 -11.40 7.71
C TYR A 116 2.26 -12.11 9.06
N CYS A 117 1.39 -13.06 9.40
CA CYS A 117 1.58 -13.88 10.60
C CYS A 117 2.88 -14.67 10.52
N ASN A 118 3.15 -15.34 9.39
CA ASN A 118 4.40 -16.07 9.19
C ASN A 118 5.63 -15.16 9.32
N VAL A 119 5.56 -13.92 8.80
CA VAL A 119 6.64 -12.94 8.99
C VAL A 119 6.84 -12.60 10.46
N ILE A 120 5.76 -12.36 11.21
CA ILE A 120 5.86 -11.99 12.63
C ILE A 120 6.35 -13.17 13.49
N ASP A 121 6.06 -14.41 13.10
CA ASP A 121 6.60 -15.61 13.74
C ASP A 121 8.12 -15.74 13.52
N LEU A 122 8.64 -15.28 12.37
CA LEU A 122 10.06 -15.28 12.04
C LEU A 122 10.80 -14.05 12.58
N ASP A 123 10.15 -12.89 12.53
CA ASP A 123 10.67 -11.58 12.96
C ASP A 123 9.55 -10.82 13.70
N ALA A 124 9.51 -11.03 15.01
CA ALA A 124 8.47 -10.48 15.88
C ALA A 124 8.42 -8.95 15.93
N LYS A 125 9.44 -8.25 15.42
CA LYS A 125 9.55 -6.79 15.39
C LYS A 125 9.47 -6.23 13.97
N ASN A 126 9.04 -7.02 13.01
CA ASN A 126 8.92 -6.59 11.64
C ASN A 126 7.87 -5.48 11.50
N VAL A 127 8.33 -4.28 11.22
CA VAL A 127 7.50 -3.06 11.17
C VAL A 127 6.40 -3.18 10.12
N GLU A 128 6.75 -3.62 8.90
CA GLU A 128 5.79 -3.75 7.80
C GLU A 128 4.70 -4.78 8.14
N ALA A 129 5.09 -5.94 8.63
CA ALA A 129 4.14 -7.00 8.96
C ALA A 129 3.20 -6.59 10.12
N LEU A 130 3.72 -5.95 11.16
CA LEU A 130 2.90 -5.42 12.26
C LEU A 130 1.91 -4.37 11.77
N GLN A 131 2.36 -3.43 10.93
CA GLN A 131 1.52 -2.37 10.39
C GLN A 131 0.37 -2.91 9.56
N PHE A 132 0.66 -3.79 8.59
CA PHE A 132 -0.36 -4.30 7.69
C PHE A 132 -1.27 -5.35 8.35
N ARG A 133 -0.77 -6.14 9.31
CA ARG A 133 -1.65 -7.03 10.08
C ARG A 133 -2.59 -6.24 10.98
N ALA A 134 -2.13 -5.16 11.62
CA ALA A 134 -2.99 -4.24 12.37
C ALA A 134 -4.07 -3.62 11.48
N TYR A 135 -3.71 -3.19 10.26
CA TYR A 135 -4.67 -2.72 9.27
C TYR A 135 -5.74 -3.77 8.93
N ILE A 136 -5.34 -5.03 8.71
CA ILE A 136 -6.29 -6.13 8.46
C ILE A 136 -7.20 -6.35 9.67
N TYR A 137 -6.67 -6.31 10.89
CA TYR A 137 -7.47 -6.40 12.11
C TYR A 137 -8.48 -5.24 12.24
N MET A 138 -8.08 -4.01 11.89
CA MET A 138 -9.00 -2.87 11.86
C MET A 138 -10.17 -3.11 10.90
N ASN A 139 -9.90 -3.58 9.68
CA ASN A 139 -10.93 -3.89 8.68
C ASN A 139 -11.88 -5.00 9.15
N ARG A 140 -11.36 -5.98 9.88
CA ARG A 140 -12.14 -7.08 10.48
C ARG A 140 -12.84 -6.70 11.79
N ARG A 141 -12.72 -5.44 12.24
CA ARG A 141 -13.21 -4.95 13.53
C ARG A 141 -12.64 -5.71 14.75
N GLN A 142 -11.48 -6.32 14.59
CA GLN A 142 -10.71 -6.99 15.64
C GLN A 142 -9.81 -5.95 16.34
N TYR A 143 -10.42 -4.93 16.93
CA TYR A 143 -9.74 -3.77 17.50
C TYR A 143 -8.74 -4.10 18.62
N PRO A 144 -9.01 -5.07 19.53
CA PRO A 144 -8.03 -5.47 20.53
C PRO A 144 -6.74 -6.03 19.93
N ASP A 145 -6.85 -6.84 18.85
CA ASP A 145 -5.70 -7.43 18.16
C ASP A 145 -4.91 -6.34 17.39
N ALA A 146 -5.62 -5.43 16.72
CA ALA A 146 -5.01 -4.27 16.08
C ALA A 146 -4.21 -3.43 17.09
N LYS A 147 -4.75 -3.22 18.30
CA LYS A 147 -4.07 -2.48 19.36
C LYS A 147 -2.73 -3.12 19.73
N VAL A 148 -2.68 -4.43 19.86
CA VAL A 148 -1.46 -5.16 20.22
C VAL A 148 -0.38 -4.93 19.14
N ASP A 149 -0.73 -5.04 17.86
CA ASP A 149 0.24 -4.87 16.80
C ASP A 149 0.74 -3.41 16.68
N TYR A 150 -0.15 -2.42 16.80
CA TYR A 150 0.28 -1.01 16.82
C TYR A 150 1.14 -0.70 18.05
N GLN A 151 0.84 -1.27 19.23
CA GLN A 151 1.69 -1.11 20.42
C GLN A 151 3.09 -1.66 20.18
N ARG A 152 3.20 -2.90 19.64
CA ARG A 152 4.50 -3.50 19.30
C ARG A 152 5.26 -2.68 18.25
N LEU A 153 4.56 -2.11 17.28
CA LEU A 153 5.17 -1.24 16.29
C LEU A 153 5.73 0.02 16.95
N LEU A 154 5.00 0.64 17.86
CA LEU A 154 5.45 1.82 18.61
C LEU A 154 6.57 1.52 19.61
N GLU A 155 6.73 0.28 20.07
CA GLU A 155 7.93 -0.16 20.83
C GLU A 155 9.20 -0.14 19.95
N VAL A 156 9.06 -0.41 18.64
CA VAL A 156 10.16 -0.39 17.67
C VAL A 156 10.40 1.01 17.12
N LEU A 157 9.33 1.72 16.77
CA LEU A 157 9.33 3.05 16.18
C LEU A 157 8.36 3.97 16.96
N PRO A 158 8.79 4.58 18.06
CA PRO A 158 7.91 5.38 18.94
C PRO A 158 7.22 6.57 18.26
N ASP A 159 7.86 7.13 17.23
CA ASP A 159 7.37 8.31 16.51
C ASP A 159 6.70 7.95 15.15
N ASP A 160 6.44 6.67 14.88
CA ASP A 160 5.78 6.28 13.65
C ASP A 160 4.37 6.87 13.58
N LYS A 161 4.19 7.75 12.59
CA LYS A 161 2.94 8.50 12.40
C LYS A 161 1.75 7.57 12.16
N THR A 162 1.93 6.56 11.32
CA THR A 162 0.86 5.61 10.94
C THR A 162 0.39 4.81 12.14
N ALA A 163 1.32 4.30 12.94
CA ALA A 163 0.98 3.55 14.16
C ALA A 163 0.31 4.44 15.21
N ARG A 164 0.76 5.68 15.37
CA ARG A 164 0.14 6.65 16.30
C ARG A 164 -1.28 6.99 15.88
N ILE A 165 -1.54 7.18 14.58
CA ILE A 165 -2.90 7.36 14.05
C ILE A 165 -3.72 6.08 14.26
N GLY A 166 -3.16 4.92 13.94
CA GLY A 166 -3.82 3.64 14.15
C GLY A 166 -4.24 3.42 15.60
N MET A 167 -3.37 3.76 16.56
CA MET A 167 -3.69 3.70 18.00
C MET A 167 -4.82 4.64 18.40
N ALA A 168 -4.84 5.88 17.87
CA ALA A 168 -5.93 6.82 18.12
C ALA A 168 -7.26 6.27 17.59
N MET A 169 -7.27 5.77 16.35
CA MET A 169 -8.46 5.15 15.75
C MET A 169 -8.92 3.89 16.50
N VAL A 170 -8.00 3.02 16.92
CA VAL A 170 -8.33 1.85 17.74
C VAL A 170 -8.98 2.27 19.05
N ASN A 171 -8.44 3.28 19.74
CA ASN A 171 -9.03 3.78 20.99
C ASN A 171 -10.43 4.34 20.73
N GLN A 172 -10.67 5.06 19.63
CA GLN A 172 -12.01 5.50 19.23
C GLN A 172 -12.96 4.31 19.05
N LYS A 173 -12.57 3.29 18.28
CA LYS A 173 -13.42 2.11 18.03
C LYS A 173 -13.65 1.24 19.28
N LEU A 174 -12.78 1.35 20.29
CA LEU A 174 -12.95 0.75 21.61
C LEU A 174 -13.72 1.66 22.58
N HIS A 175 -14.31 2.78 22.12
CA HIS A 175 -15.01 3.81 22.89
C HIS A 175 -14.15 4.45 24.00
N ARG A 176 -12.82 4.43 23.85
CA ARG A 176 -11.86 5.13 24.72
C ARG A 176 -11.62 6.53 24.17
N TYR A 177 -12.69 7.30 24.14
CA TYR A 177 -12.71 8.59 23.43
C TYR A 177 -11.71 9.60 23.97
N GLN A 178 -11.50 9.64 25.27
CA GLN A 178 -10.55 10.57 25.88
C GLN A 178 -9.10 10.25 25.46
N GLU A 179 -8.71 8.97 25.50
CA GLU A 179 -7.39 8.50 25.06
C GLU A 179 -7.15 8.78 23.55
N SER A 180 -8.21 8.61 22.76
CA SER A 180 -8.19 8.91 21.31
C SER A 180 -8.00 10.41 21.06
N LEU A 181 -8.78 11.26 21.77
CA LEU A 181 -8.71 12.70 21.67
C LEU A 181 -7.33 13.25 22.01
N GLU A 182 -6.74 12.77 23.12
CA GLU A 182 -5.37 13.14 23.51
C GLU A 182 -4.34 12.74 22.46
N SER A 183 -4.52 11.55 21.82
CA SER A 183 -3.63 11.08 20.76
C SER A 183 -3.73 11.97 19.52
N PHE A 184 -4.94 12.31 19.06
CA PHE A 184 -5.12 13.23 17.94
C PHE A 184 -4.62 14.64 18.26
N ASN A 185 -4.82 15.15 19.48
CA ASN A 185 -4.30 16.45 19.89
C ASN A 185 -2.77 16.52 19.76
N ARG A 186 -2.05 15.48 20.19
CA ARG A 186 -0.58 15.39 20.04
C ARG A 186 -0.19 15.28 18.56
N LEU A 187 -0.87 14.46 17.78
CA LEU A 187 -0.61 14.31 16.34
C LEU A 187 -0.79 15.64 15.59
N ILE A 188 -1.82 16.42 15.89
CA ILE A 188 -2.07 17.72 15.27
C ILE A 188 -0.98 18.72 15.64
N VAL A 189 -0.45 18.69 16.86
CA VAL A 189 0.68 19.53 17.25
C VAL A 189 1.96 19.14 16.50
N ASP A 190 2.22 17.84 16.34
CA ASP A 190 3.41 17.34 15.65
C ASP A 190 3.33 17.54 14.13
N TYR A 191 2.11 17.48 13.56
CA TYR A 191 1.86 17.57 12.12
C TYR A 191 0.80 18.66 11.79
N PRO A 192 1.08 19.95 12.04
CA PRO A 192 0.07 21.01 12.02
C PRO A 192 -0.47 21.37 10.62
N LYS A 193 0.13 20.82 9.55
CA LYS A 193 -0.31 21.03 8.17
C LYS A 193 -1.07 19.85 7.58
N ASP A 194 -1.35 18.84 8.39
CA ASP A 194 -2.06 17.65 7.96
C ASP A 194 -3.56 17.78 8.23
N ALA A 195 -4.30 18.15 7.19
CA ALA A 195 -5.75 18.29 7.26
C ALA A 195 -6.47 16.98 7.67
N SER A 196 -5.90 15.81 7.30
CA SER A 196 -6.52 14.52 7.60
C SER A 196 -6.62 14.22 9.09
N LEU A 197 -5.70 14.75 9.90
CA LEU A 197 -5.74 14.61 11.35
C LEU A 197 -6.85 15.42 12.00
N LEU A 198 -7.14 16.63 11.46
CA LEU A 198 -8.26 17.43 11.89
C LEU A 198 -9.60 16.77 11.52
N MET A 199 -9.68 16.20 10.31
CA MET A 199 -10.86 15.43 9.88
C MET A 199 -11.07 14.21 10.79
N ALA A 200 -10.01 13.45 11.09
CA ALA A 200 -10.10 12.28 11.97
C ALA A 200 -10.52 12.66 13.40
N ARG A 201 -10.05 13.82 13.94
CA ARG A 201 -10.51 14.32 15.23
C ARG A 201 -11.95 14.79 15.16
N ALA A 202 -12.37 15.44 14.07
CA ALA A 202 -13.76 15.81 13.87
C ALA A 202 -14.72 14.60 13.84
N GLU A 203 -14.31 13.47 13.21
CA GLU A 203 -15.08 12.22 13.28
C GLU A 203 -15.25 11.73 14.74
N LEU A 204 -14.17 11.75 15.51
CA LEU A 204 -14.22 11.41 16.94
C LEU A 204 -15.16 12.35 17.70
N GLU A 205 -15.09 13.65 17.45
CA GLU A 205 -15.94 14.66 18.11
C GLU A 205 -17.42 14.50 17.74
N VAL A 206 -17.73 14.06 16.52
CA VAL A 206 -19.10 13.66 16.13
C VAL A 206 -19.57 12.47 16.96
N GLU A 207 -18.74 11.41 17.11
CA GLU A 207 -19.08 10.26 17.97
C GLU A 207 -19.27 10.67 19.44
N MET A 208 -18.54 11.69 19.91
CA MET A 208 -18.67 12.27 21.24
C MET A 208 -19.85 13.26 21.38
N ASN A 209 -20.57 13.52 20.29
CA ASN A 209 -21.65 14.51 20.19
C ASN A 209 -21.20 15.96 20.49
N THR A 210 -19.94 16.29 20.23
CA THR A 210 -19.37 17.65 20.35
C THR A 210 -19.31 18.33 18.97
N LEU A 211 -20.48 18.47 18.35
CA LEU A 211 -20.61 18.84 16.93
C LEU A 211 -20.01 20.20 16.57
N GLU A 212 -20.01 21.18 17.49
CA GLU A 212 -19.41 22.49 17.24
C GLU A 212 -17.87 22.42 17.17
N LEU A 213 -17.23 21.55 17.97
CA LEU A 213 -15.81 21.32 17.90
C LEU A 213 -15.43 20.62 16.59
N ALA A 214 -16.22 19.62 16.18
CA ALA A 214 -16.05 18.96 14.90
C ALA A 214 -16.12 19.95 13.72
N LEU A 215 -17.08 20.89 13.72
CA LEU A 215 -17.16 21.93 12.70
C LEU A 215 -15.94 22.86 12.71
N LEU A 216 -15.43 23.22 13.88
CA LEU A 216 -14.22 24.04 14.00
C LEU A 216 -13.00 23.33 13.41
N ASP A 217 -12.85 22.03 13.66
CA ASP A 217 -11.78 21.23 13.08
C ASP A 217 -11.89 21.13 11.55
N LEU A 218 -13.09 20.90 11.04
CA LEU A 218 -13.35 20.85 9.60
C LEU A 218 -13.13 22.22 8.93
N GLU A 219 -13.46 23.33 9.60
CA GLU A 219 -13.14 24.67 9.11
C GLU A 219 -11.62 24.87 8.99
N ASN A 220 -10.84 24.38 9.98
CA ASN A 220 -9.38 24.46 9.93
C ASN A 220 -8.80 23.50 8.89
N ALA A 221 -9.38 22.30 8.72
CA ALA A 221 -9.03 21.37 7.65
C ALA A 221 -9.26 22.00 6.26
N ALA A 222 -10.39 22.68 6.06
CA ALA A 222 -10.69 23.37 4.81
C ALA A 222 -9.70 24.51 4.47
N LYS A 223 -9.11 25.17 5.47
CA LYS A 223 -8.03 26.14 5.24
C LYS A 223 -6.75 25.49 4.74
N LEU A 224 -6.46 24.25 5.16
CA LEU A 224 -5.29 23.48 4.74
C LEU A 224 -5.50 22.76 3.41
N ALA A 225 -6.70 22.23 3.19
CA ALA A 225 -7.08 21.45 2.02
C ALA A 225 -8.42 21.94 1.41
N PRO A 226 -8.46 23.14 0.80
CA PRO A 226 -9.71 23.76 0.35
C PRO A 226 -10.43 23.02 -0.79
N ASN A 227 -9.72 22.11 -1.46
CA ASN A 227 -10.25 21.31 -2.57
C ASN A 227 -10.59 19.86 -2.16
N ASP A 228 -10.48 19.52 -0.89
CA ASP A 228 -10.90 18.22 -0.37
C ASP A 228 -12.42 18.22 -0.17
N ALA A 229 -13.11 17.49 -1.02
CA ALA A 229 -14.57 17.44 -1.03
C ALA A 229 -15.15 16.76 0.22
N ASP A 230 -14.42 15.82 0.82
CA ASP A 230 -14.89 15.05 1.98
C ASP A 230 -15.10 15.95 3.20
N ILE A 231 -14.29 17.01 3.34
CA ILE A 231 -14.47 18.03 4.40
C ILE A 231 -15.88 18.64 4.33
N TYR A 232 -16.32 18.99 3.13
CA TYR A 232 -17.61 19.64 2.95
C TYR A 232 -18.79 18.66 3.06
N VAL A 233 -18.57 17.39 2.71
CA VAL A 233 -19.54 16.31 2.99
C VAL A 233 -19.74 16.19 4.49
N MET A 234 -18.65 16.07 5.27
CA MET A 234 -18.70 15.97 6.73
C MET A 234 -19.37 17.20 7.37
N CYS A 235 -19.03 18.42 6.93
CA CYS A 235 -19.72 19.64 7.38
C CYS A 235 -21.23 19.57 7.11
N GLY A 236 -21.60 19.15 5.91
CA GLY A 236 -23.02 19.02 5.52
C GLY A 236 -23.77 18.04 6.39
N GLU A 237 -23.19 16.90 6.71
CA GLU A 237 -23.78 15.88 7.59
C GLU A 237 -23.96 16.41 9.03
N ILE A 238 -22.96 17.10 9.56
CA ILE A 238 -23.04 17.72 10.90
C ILE A 238 -24.12 18.82 10.93
N TYR A 239 -24.18 19.69 9.92
CA TYR A 239 -25.23 20.71 9.83
C TYR A 239 -26.63 20.09 9.73
N LEU A 240 -26.81 19.00 8.98
CA LEU A 240 -28.08 18.27 8.96
C LEU A 240 -28.43 17.71 10.34
N ALA A 241 -27.49 17.12 11.04
CA ALA A 241 -27.69 16.59 12.39
C ALA A 241 -28.11 17.69 13.38
N GLN A 242 -27.65 18.92 13.18
CA GLN A 242 -28.06 20.11 13.95
C GLN A 242 -29.37 20.77 13.46
N GLY A 243 -29.98 20.26 12.39
CA GLY A 243 -31.16 20.89 11.76
C GLY A 243 -30.85 22.16 10.96
N ARG A 244 -29.59 22.50 10.74
CA ARG A 244 -29.09 23.67 10.00
C ARG A 244 -29.12 23.41 8.49
N LYS A 245 -30.30 23.24 7.95
CA LYS A 245 -30.55 22.76 6.58
C LYS A 245 -29.93 23.65 5.50
N ARG A 246 -29.93 24.98 5.69
CA ARG A 246 -29.39 25.91 4.70
C ARG A 246 -27.86 25.75 4.58
N GLU A 247 -27.18 25.67 5.72
CA GLU A 247 -25.72 25.47 5.77
C GLU A 247 -25.34 24.09 5.23
N ALA A 248 -26.11 23.06 5.58
CA ALA A 248 -25.93 21.72 5.04
C ALA A 248 -26.02 21.70 3.50
N TYR A 249 -27.04 22.37 2.95
CA TYR A 249 -27.22 22.46 1.50
C TYR A 249 -26.00 23.12 0.82
N VAL A 250 -25.52 24.24 1.37
CA VAL A 250 -24.32 24.92 0.85
C VAL A 250 -23.10 24.06 0.90
N ALA A 251 -22.88 23.33 2.00
CA ALA A 251 -21.74 22.44 2.15
C ALA A 251 -21.78 21.27 1.12
N PHE A 252 -22.93 20.61 0.95
CA PHE A 252 -23.08 19.56 -0.06
C PHE A 252 -22.95 20.06 -1.50
N GLU A 253 -23.46 21.24 -1.83
CA GLU A 253 -23.24 21.83 -3.16
C GLU A 253 -21.76 22.12 -3.39
N LYS A 254 -21.04 22.56 -2.35
CA LYS A 254 -19.59 22.75 -2.43
C LYS A 254 -18.85 21.43 -2.71
N ALA A 255 -19.24 20.35 -2.04
CA ALA A 255 -18.69 19.01 -2.31
C ALA A 255 -18.96 18.57 -3.77
N VAL A 256 -20.15 18.84 -4.31
CA VAL A 256 -20.48 18.56 -5.72
C VAL A 256 -19.63 19.40 -6.68
N GLU A 257 -19.40 20.68 -6.38
CA GLU A 257 -18.50 21.55 -7.17
C GLU A 257 -17.07 21.01 -7.20
N LEU A 258 -16.62 20.35 -6.11
CA LEU A 258 -15.31 19.75 -5.97
C LEU A 258 -15.21 18.33 -6.55
N GLY A 259 -16.30 17.83 -7.16
CA GLY A 259 -16.27 16.59 -7.94
C GLY A 259 -17.02 15.41 -7.35
N VAL A 260 -17.65 15.52 -6.18
CA VAL A 260 -18.54 14.47 -5.68
C VAL A 260 -19.75 14.34 -6.62
N PRO A 261 -20.02 13.16 -7.19
CA PRO A 261 -21.16 12.98 -8.07
C PRO A 261 -22.48 13.30 -7.34
N ARG A 262 -23.27 14.22 -7.89
CA ARG A 262 -24.55 14.64 -7.29
C ARG A 262 -25.48 13.47 -6.91
N PRO A 263 -25.58 12.37 -7.68
CA PRO A 263 -26.38 11.21 -7.26
C PRO A 263 -25.95 10.59 -5.94
N GLN A 264 -24.68 10.67 -5.56
CA GLN A 264 -24.17 10.13 -4.28
C GLN A 264 -24.67 10.95 -3.08
N LEU A 265 -24.94 12.24 -3.27
CA LEU A 265 -25.46 13.16 -2.24
C LEU A 265 -26.96 13.47 -2.41
N TYR A 266 -27.68 12.66 -3.20
CA TYR A 266 -29.08 12.96 -3.52
C TYR A 266 -29.96 13.06 -2.28
N ASP A 267 -29.89 12.11 -1.37
CA ASP A 267 -30.71 12.06 -0.17
C ASP A 267 -30.33 13.19 0.81
N GLN A 268 -29.05 13.47 0.99
CA GLN A 268 -28.57 14.57 1.82
C GLN A 268 -29.02 15.95 1.27
N LEU A 269 -28.83 16.16 -0.02
CA LEU A 269 -29.29 17.39 -0.68
C LEU A 269 -30.81 17.57 -0.59
N LYS A 270 -31.58 16.49 -0.73
CA LYS A 270 -33.03 16.50 -0.57
C LYS A 270 -33.43 16.83 0.87
N ALA A 271 -32.78 16.22 1.86
CA ALA A 271 -33.00 16.49 3.27
C ALA A 271 -32.69 17.96 3.63
N ALA A 272 -31.60 18.50 3.08
CA ALA A 272 -31.17 19.87 3.29
C ALA A 272 -32.10 20.90 2.61
N LYS A 273 -32.75 20.60 1.49
CA LYS A 273 -33.73 21.50 0.83
C LYS A 273 -35.03 21.68 1.60
N GLY A 274 -35.37 20.77 2.50
CA GLY A 274 -36.54 20.88 3.36
C GLY A 274 -37.84 20.92 2.57
N LYS A 275 -38.38 19.77 2.19
CA LYS A 275 -39.79 19.60 1.86
C LYS A 275 -40.50 18.88 2.98
#